data_14b37248d1917a455584384c5f4bcd44
#
_entry.id   14b37248d1917a455584384c5f4bcd44
#
_cell.length_a   1.000
_cell.length_b   1.000
_cell.length_c   1.000
_cell.angle_alpha   90.00
_cell.angle_beta   90.00
_cell.angle_gamma   90.00
#
_symmetry.space_group_name_H-M   'P 1'
#
loop_
_entity.id
_entity.type
_entity.pdbx_description
1 polymer ?
#
loop_
_entity_poly.entity_id
_entity_poly.type
_entity_poly.pdbx_seq_one_letter_code
_entity_poly.pdbx_strand_id
1 'polypeptide(L)'
;PMQAAEGSFNTRYPHEPNGIQDPEYSIQCGVQELKAALISAEVENPIDMERIKLALQGYNFGNGYISWAKTNYGGYSYANAVEFSTMQAQRLGWEKYGDTQYPAHVLRYYPYGRAFTSGGNQAIVEVALTQLGNEGGQPYWSWYGFEGRVEWCACFVSWCADQCGYIESGIIQKFAGCVDGSNWFKGNGQWQDRNYEPQAGDIIFFDWEGDGETDHVGIVEKC
;
A
#
# COMPACT_ATOMS: atom_id res chain seq x y z
N PRO A 1 -18.78 -6.18 -9.02
CA PRO A 1 -18.24 -5.14 -9.88
C PRO A 1 -17.75 -3.94 -9.09
N MET A 2 -18.05 -2.68 -9.48
CA MET A 2 -17.38 -1.48 -8.94
C MET A 2 -18.01 -0.91 -7.65
N GLN A 3 -19.02 -1.54 -7.07
CA GLN A 3 -19.79 -1.04 -5.92
C GLN A 3 -20.33 0.39 -6.10
N ALA A 4 -20.72 0.73 -7.32
CA ALA A 4 -21.14 2.08 -7.71
C ALA A 4 -22.67 2.29 -7.66
N ALA A 5 -23.41 1.35 -7.09
CA ALA A 5 -24.87 1.40 -7.08
C ALA A 5 -25.41 2.60 -6.26
N GLU A 6 -24.74 2.94 -5.17
CA GLU A 6 -25.11 4.04 -4.28
C GLU A 6 -24.48 5.39 -4.70
N GLY A 7 -23.62 5.36 -5.75
CA GLY A 7 -22.93 6.54 -6.27
C GLY A 7 -23.82 7.46 -7.08
N SER A 8 -23.36 8.70 -7.25
CA SER A 8 -24.10 9.76 -7.93
C SER A 8 -24.28 9.56 -9.44
N PHE A 9 -23.44 8.73 -10.05
CA PHE A 9 -23.50 8.41 -11.49
C PHE A 9 -24.46 7.27 -11.83
N ASN A 10 -24.99 6.57 -10.81
CA ASN A 10 -26.07 5.61 -11.04
C ASN A 10 -27.40 6.35 -11.20
N THR A 11 -27.91 6.43 -12.41
CA THR A 11 -29.19 7.06 -12.73
C THR A 11 -30.25 6.07 -13.23
N ARG A 12 -29.94 4.78 -13.29
CA ARG A 12 -30.79 3.75 -13.92
C ARG A 12 -31.31 2.69 -12.96
N TYR A 13 -30.61 2.47 -11.84
CA TYR A 13 -30.88 1.38 -10.91
C TYR A 13 -31.11 1.93 -9.48
N PRO A 14 -31.71 1.13 -8.58
CA PRO A 14 -31.86 1.52 -7.18
C PRO A 14 -30.53 1.89 -6.52
N HIS A 15 -30.54 2.95 -5.69
CA HIS A 15 -29.40 3.39 -4.89
C HIS A 15 -29.30 2.58 -3.59
N GLU A 16 -29.01 1.29 -3.72
CA GLU A 16 -28.87 0.34 -2.62
C GLU A 16 -27.72 -0.62 -2.90
N PRO A 17 -27.15 -1.30 -1.90
CA PRO A 17 -26.11 -2.27 -2.09
C PRO A 17 -26.49 -3.32 -3.13
N ASN A 18 -25.64 -3.52 -4.14
CA ASN A 18 -25.87 -4.41 -5.29
C ASN A 18 -27.07 -4.06 -6.17
N GLY A 19 -27.57 -2.82 -6.13
CA GLY A 19 -28.71 -2.38 -6.93
C GLY A 19 -28.48 -2.46 -8.46
N ILE A 20 -27.23 -2.24 -8.93
CA ILE A 20 -26.91 -2.36 -10.36
C ILE A 20 -26.77 -3.84 -10.75
N GLN A 21 -27.64 -4.31 -11.62
CA GLN A 21 -27.65 -5.69 -12.13
C GLN A 21 -26.85 -5.86 -13.45
N ASP A 22 -26.53 -4.76 -14.14
CA ASP A 22 -25.74 -4.73 -15.37
C ASP A 22 -24.26 -4.49 -15.05
N PRO A 23 -23.35 -5.48 -15.28
CA PRO A 23 -21.94 -5.34 -14.98
C PRO A 23 -21.25 -4.22 -15.77
N GLU A 24 -21.61 -4.04 -17.03
CA GLU A 24 -21.02 -3.01 -17.90
C GLU A 24 -21.41 -1.60 -17.39
N TYR A 25 -22.68 -1.41 -17.08
CA TYR A 25 -23.15 -0.14 -16.50
C TYR A 25 -22.53 0.13 -15.13
N SER A 26 -22.35 -0.90 -14.29
CA SER A 26 -21.64 -0.79 -13.02
C SER A 26 -20.19 -0.31 -13.19
N ILE A 27 -19.49 -0.82 -14.21
CA ILE A 27 -18.12 -0.38 -14.54
C ILE A 27 -18.14 1.08 -15.01
N GLN A 28 -19.07 1.46 -15.88
CA GLN A 28 -19.20 2.83 -16.37
C GLN A 28 -19.43 3.82 -15.23
N CYS A 29 -20.32 3.51 -14.28
CA CYS A 29 -20.54 4.33 -13.08
C CYS A 29 -19.29 4.43 -12.21
N GLY A 30 -18.63 3.30 -11.93
CA GLY A 30 -17.42 3.27 -11.10
C GLY A 30 -16.25 4.04 -11.70
N VAL A 31 -16.08 4.00 -13.02
CA VAL A 31 -15.06 4.80 -13.73
C VAL A 31 -15.36 6.29 -13.58
N GLN A 32 -16.61 6.70 -13.64
CA GLN A 32 -16.98 8.11 -13.46
C GLN A 32 -16.80 8.58 -12.01
N GLU A 33 -17.14 7.75 -11.02
CA GLU A 33 -16.85 8.02 -9.61
C GLU A 33 -15.34 8.18 -9.36
N LEU A 34 -14.52 7.27 -9.92
CA LEU A 34 -13.07 7.37 -9.81
C LEU A 34 -12.53 8.63 -10.47
N LYS A 35 -13.03 8.97 -11.66
CA LYS A 35 -12.66 10.23 -12.35
C LYS A 35 -13.00 11.45 -11.51
N ALA A 36 -14.17 11.48 -10.88
CA ALA A 36 -14.58 12.57 -10.01
C ALA A 36 -13.66 12.67 -8.77
N ALA A 37 -13.26 11.54 -8.19
CA ALA A 37 -12.31 11.50 -7.08
C ALA A 37 -10.91 12.02 -7.49
N LEU A 38 -10.40 11.63 -8.66
CA LEU A 38 -9.12 12.13 -9.19
C LEU A 38 -9.14 13.66 -9.41
N ILE A 39 -10.23 14.18 -9.94
CA ILE A 39 -10.43 15.63 -10.13
C ILE A 39 -10.49 16.33 -8.77
N SER A 40 -11.25 15.80 -7.81
CA SER A 40 -11.38 16.40 -6.46
C SER A 40 -10.07 16.40 -5.67
N ALA A 41 -9.23 15.39 -5.90
CA ALA A 41 -7.90 15.32 -5.33
C ALA A 41 -6.85 16.13 -6.11
N GLU A 42 -7.24 16.74 -7.25
CA GLU A 42 -6.37 17.55 -8.11
C GLU A 42 -5.17 16.78 -8.67
N VAL A 43 -5.37 15.50 -9.04
CA VAL A 43 -4.32 14.66 -9.62
C VAL A 43 -3.88 15.24 -10.96
N GLU A 44 -2.59 15.53 -11.11
CA GLU A 44 -2.03 16.19 -12.28
C GLU A 44 -1.53 15.21 -13.35
N ASN A 45 -1.03 14.06 -12.92
CA ASN A 45 -0.42 13.07 -13.82
C ASN A 45 -0.40 11.67 -13.20
N PRO A 46 -0.07 10.62 -13.96
CA PRO A 46 -0.08 9.23 -13.48
C PRO A 46 0.96 8.90 -12.40
N ILE A 47 1.93 9.75 -12.14
CA ILE A 47 2.95 9.56 -11.08
C ILE A 47 2.74 10.48 -9.87
N ASP A 48 1.64 11.22 -9.81
CA ASP A 48 1.25 12.06 -8.69
C ASP A 48 0.66 11.20 -7.55
N MET A 49 1.55 10.39 -6.95
CA MET A 49 1.15 9.33 -6.03
C MET A 49 0.43 9.83 -4.79
N GLU A 50 0.80 11.01 -4.26
CA GLU A 50 0.18 11.56 -3.07
C GLU A 50 -1.30 11.91 -3.30
N ARG A 51 -1.58 12.58 -4.43
CA ARG A 51 -2.97 12.91 -4.79
C ARG A 51 -3.74 11.70 -5.32
N ILE A 52 -3.06 10.73 -5.97
CA ILE A 52 -3.68 9.46 -6.37
C ILE A 52 -4.13 8.65 -5.15
N LYS A 53 -3.31 8.55 -4.08
CA LYS A 53 -3.72 7.90 -2.83
C LYS A 53 -4.93 8.59 -2.19
N LEU A 54 -4.93 9.92 -2.17
CA LEU A 54 -6.06 10.71 -1.68
C LEU A 54 -7.33 10.43 -2.47
N ALA A 55 -7.23 10.41 -3.81
CA ALA A 55 -8.35 10.10 -4.70
C ALA A 55 -8.89 8.68 -4.48
N LEU A 56 -8.01 7.69 -4.37
CA LEU A 56 -8.37 6.29 -4.15
C LEU A 56 -9.07 6.10 -2.80
N GLN A 57 -8.54 6.71 -1.73
CA GLN A 57 -9.20 6.64 -0.44
C GLN A 57 -10.55 7.36 -0.45
N GLY A 58 -10.66 8.49 -1.16
CA GLY A 58 -11.91 9.18 -1.39
C GLY A 58 -12.91 8.39 -2.22
N TYR A 59 -12.45 7.63 -3.20
CA TYR A 59 -13.30 6.69 -3.93
C TYR A 59 -13.91 5.62 -3.01
N ASN A 60 -13.13 5.10 -2.08
CA ASN A 60 -13.59 4.08 -1.13
C ASN A 60 -14.50 4.65 -0.02
N PHE A 61 -14.17 5.83 0.51
CA PHE A 61 -14.90 6.45 1.63
C PHE A 61 -15.98 7.44 1.19
N GLY A 62 -16.06 7.76 -0.09
CA GLY A 62 -16.82 8.88 -0.62
C GLY A 62 -16.00 10.17 -0.65
N ASN A 63 -16.35 11.06 -1.59
CA ASN A 63 -15.59 12.30 -1.86
C ASN A 63 -15.50 13.27 -0.67
N GLY A 64 -16.34 13.12 0.34
CA GLY A 64 -16.25 13.90 1.59
C GLY A 64 -14.93 13.68 2.34
N TYR A 65 -14.31 12.51 2.20
CA TYR A 65 -12.99 12.25 2.75
C TYR A 65 -11.92 13.16 2.15
N ILE A 66 -11.94 13.38 0.83
CA ILE A 66 -10.93 14.19 0.12
C ILE A 66 -10.86 15.60 0.69
N SER A 67 -12.01 16.27 0.79
CA SER A 67 -12.08 17.64 1.35
C SER A 67 -11.71 17.68 2.82
N TRP A 68 -12.14 16.69 3.61
CA TRP A 68 -11.79 16.58 5.01
C TRP A 68 -10.30 16.39 5.22
N ALA A 69 -9.67 15.46 4.49
CA ALA A 69 -8.23 15.18 4.59
C ALA A 69 -7.37 16.37 4.11
N LYS A 70 -7.75 17.03 3.01
CA LYS A 70 -7.08 18.26 2.54
C LYS A 70 -7.14 19.37 3.58
N THR A 71 -8.30 19.61 4.18
CA THR A 71 -8.51 20.70 5.13
C THR A 71 -7.78 20.49 6.45
N ASN A 72 -7.79 19.28 6.98
CA ASN A 72 -7.26 19.01 8.32
C ASN A 72 -5.79 18.55 8.31
N TYR A 73 -5.32 17.94 7.22
CA TYR A 73 -4.01 17.26 7.16
C TYR A 73 -3.20 17.59 5.91
N GLY A 74 -3.74 18.35 4.98
CA GLY A 74 -3.07 18.69 3.71
C GLY A 74 -3.10 17.58 2.65
N GLY A 75 -3.62 16.39 2.96
CA GLY A 75 -3.69 15.26 2.03
C GLY A 75 -3.94 13.92 2.72
N TYR A 76 -3.64 12.84 2.01
CA TYR A 76 -3.80 11.47 2.50
C TYR A 76 -2.68 11.08 3.46
N SER A 77 -3.06 10.35 4.51
CA SER A 77 -2.17 9.47 5.27
C SER A 77 -2.97 8.25 5.75
N TYR A 78 -2.28 7.15 6.03
CA TYR A 78 -2.95 5.99 6.64
C TYR A 78 -3.61 6.35 7.98
N ALA A 79 -2.92 7.15 8.79
CA ALA A 79 -3.43 7.59 10.10
C ALA A 79 -4.76 8.34 9.96
N ASN A 80 -4.86 9.30 9.03
CA ASN A 80 -6.11 10.04 8.85
C ASN A 80 -7.21 9.20 8.17
N ALA A 81 -6.85 8.20 7.37
CA ALA A 81 -7.81 7.23 6.85
C ALA A 81 -8.44 6.38 7.98
N VAL A 82 -7.61 5.93 8.93
CA VAL A 82 -8.09 5.21 10.13
C VAL A 82 -8.99 6.10 10.99
N GLU A 83 -8.59 7.35 11.22
CA GLU A 83 -9.38 8.31 12.00
C GLU A 83 -10.76 8.57 11.34
N PHE A 84 -10.77 8.86 10.03
CA PHE A 84 -12.03 9.08 9.31
C PHE A 84 -12.93 7.84 9.32
N SER A 85 -12.35 6.66 9.09
CA SER A 85 -13.09 5.39 9.18
C SER A 85 -13.74 5.21 10.55
N THR A 86 -12.99 5.46 11.62
CA THR A 86 -13.46 5.34 13.00
C THR A 86 -14.60 6.34 13.27
N MET A 87 -14.46 7.60 12.87
CA MET A 87 -15.50 8.62 13.03
C MET A 87 -16.78 8.23 12.29
N GLN A 88 -16.67 7.74 11.05
CA GLN A 88 -17.84 7.35 10.27
C GLN A 88 -18.51 6.10 10.82
N ALA A 89 -17.72 5.10 11.24
CA ALA A 89 -18.24 3.89 11.87
C ALA A 89 -19.04 4.22 13.14
N GLN A 90 -18.49 5.06 14.01
CA GLN A 90 -19.18 5.53 15.22
C GLN A 90 -20.47 6.28 14.90
N ARG A 91 -20.43 7.20 13.91
CA ARG A 91 -21.61 7.97 13.48
C ARG A 91 -22.73 7.11 12.95
N LEU A 92 -22.40 6.00 12.26
CA LEU A 92 -23.36 5.10 11.63
C LEU A 92 -23.75 3.91 12.52
N GLY A 93 -23.07 3.70 13.65
CA GLY A 93 -23.26 2.54 14.49
C GLY A 93 -22.74 1.26 13.84
N TRP A 94 -21.72 1.35 12.98
CA TRP A 94 -21.11 0.23 12.28
C TRP A 94 -19.83 -0.22 12.98
N GLU A 95 -19.47 -1.48 12.81
CA GLU A 95 -18.22 -2.03 13.32
C GLU A 95 -17.01 -1.46 12.56
N LYS A 96 -17.14 -1.27 11.25
CA LYS A 96 -16.08 -0.77 10.38
C LYS A 96 -16.70 0.07 9.25
N TYR A 97 -15.99 1.11 8.81
CA TYR A 97 -16.36 1.94 7.67
C TYR A 97 -15.29 1.87 6.59
N GLY A 98 -15.62 1.26 5.45
CA GLY A 98 -14.75 1.14 4.29
C GLY A 98 -13.45 0.38 4.55
N ASP A 99 -12.49 0.58 3.65
CA ASP A 99 -11.16 -0.03 3.70
C ASP A 99 -10.09 1.06 3.89
N THR A 100 -9.47 1.09 5.06
CA THR A 100 -8.41 2.06 5.40
C THR A 100 -7.11 1.84 4.63
N GLN A 101 -6.95 0.67 4.01
CA GLN A 101 -5.78 0.29 3.21
C GLN A 101 -6.07 0.30 1.70
N TYR A 102 -7.21 0.85 1.29
CA TYR A 102 -7.65 0.80 -0.11
C TYR A 102 -6.60 1.31 -1.12
N PRO A 103 -5.88 2.43 -0.88
CA PRO A 103 -4.80 2.83 -1.76
C PRO A 103 -3.72 1.78 -1.94
N ALA A 104 -3.26 1.14 -0.86
CA ALA A 104 -2.25 0.09 -0.93
C ALA A 104 -2.76 -1.14 -1.72
N HIS A 105 -4.01 -1.54 -1.49
CA HIS A 105 -4.63 -2.67 -2.20
C HIS A 105 -4.78 -2.42 -3.70
N VAL A 106 -5.04 -1.19 -4.13
CA VAL A 106 -5.17 -0.84 -5.55
C VAL A 106 -3.81 -0.63 -6.19
N LEU A 107 -2.93 0.12 -5.53
CA LEU A 107 -1.66 0.55 -6.10
C LEU A 107 -0.67 -0.59 -6.34
N ARG A 108 -0.83 -1.72 -5.67
CA ARG A 108 -0.05 -2.94 -5.98
C ARG A 108 -0.17 -3.39 -7.44
N TYR A 109 -1.25 -3.01 -8.13
CA TYR A 109 -1.47 -3.29 -9.55
C TYR A 109 -1.17 -2.10 -10.47
N TYR A 110 -0.78 -0.96 -9.90
CA TYR A 110 -0.58 0.28 -10.66
C TYR A 110 0.87 0.42 -11.11
N PRO A 111 1.16 0.33 -12.43
CA PRO A 111 2.54 0.26 -12.92
C PRO A 111 3.37 1.51 -12.61
N TYR A 112 2.74 2.68 -12.59
CA TYR A 112 3.42 3.95 -12.29
C TYR A 112 3.70 4.15 -10.79
N GLY A 113 2.95 3.49 -9.90
CA GLY A 113 3.22 3.45 -8.47
C GLY A 113 4.44 2.62 -8.10
N ARG A 114 4.93 1.84 -9.07
CA ARG A 114 6.16 1.03 -8.95
C ARG A 114 7.39 1.74 -9.51
N ALA A 115 7.22 2.90 -10.15
CA ALA A 115 8.35 3.70 -10.62
C ALA A 115 9.00 4.40 -9.42
N PHE A 116 10.29 4.15 -9.23
CA PHE A 116 11.10 4.82 -8.22
C PHE A 116 11.01 6.33 -8.43
N THR A 117 10.30 7.01 -7.56
CA THR A 117 10.41 8.46 -7.47
C THR A 117 11.69 8.78 -6.73
N SER A 118 12.32 9.89 -7.05
CA SER A 118 13.57 10.39 -6.46
C SER A 118 13.48 10.71 -4.94
N GLY A 119 12.49 10.16 -4.25
CA GLY A 119 12.19 10.36 -2.83
C GLY A 119 11.97 9.07 -2.04
N GLY A 120 12.48 7.91 -2.53
CA GLY A 120 12.30 6.62 -1.86
C GLY A 120 10.98 5.92 -2.25
N ASN A 121 10.80 4.70 -1.76
CA ASN A 121 9.64 3.86 -2.06
C ASN A 121 8.68 3.81 -0.87
N GLN A 122 7.80 4.77 -0.80
CA GLN A 122 6.86 4.92 0.31
C GLN A 122 5.84 3.77 0.42
N ALA A 123 5.51 3.08 -0.68
CA ALA A 123 4.49 2.03 -0.66
C ALA A 123 4.86 0.85 0.24
N ILE A 124 6.11 0.39 0.19
CA ILE A 124 6.56 -0.71 1.05
C ILE A 124 6.63 -0.29 2.53
N VAL A 125 6.93 0.98 2.80
CA VAL A 125 6.90 1.56 4.16
C VAL A 125 5.47 1.53 4.71
N GLU A 126 4.50 1.99 3.92
CA GLU A 126 3.09 2.00 4.34
C GLU A 126 2.59 0.58 4.65
N VAL A 127 2.93 -0.40 3.81
CA VAL A 127 2.61 -1.80 4.08
C VAL A 127 3.27 -2.27 5.37
N ALA A 128 4.55 -1.98 5.58
CA ALA A 128 5.27 -2.37 6.79
C ALA A 128 4.64 -1.75 8.06
N LEU A 129 4.27 -0.48 8.01
CA LEU A 129 3.65 0.23 9.15
C LEU A 129 2.28 -0.37 9.53
N THR A 130 1.54 -0.97 8.60
CA THR A 130 0.28 -1.66 8.93
C THR A 130 0.49 -2.89 9.81
N GLN A 131 1.73 -3.38 9.92
CA GLN A 131 2.09 -4.59 10.65
C GLN A 131 2.63 -4.31 12.05
N LEU A 132 2.64 -3.05 12.49
CA LEU A 132 3.07 -2.68 13.83
C LEU A 132 2.29 -3.45 14.90
N GLY A 133 3.03 -3.96 15.90
CA GLY A 133 2.46 -4.76 16.98
C GLY A 133 2.33 -6.26 16.66
N ASN A 134 2.72 -6.72 15.47
CA ASN A 134 2.78 -8.16 15.20
C ASN A 134 3.96 -8.78 15.97
N GLU A 135 3.68 -9.81 16.74
CA GLU A 135 4.67 -10.57 17.49
C GLU A 135 4.81 -11.99 16.92
N GLY A 136 6.05 -12.49 16.85
CA GLY A 136 6.36 -13.85 16.41
C GLY A 136 6.35 -14.09 14.91
N GLY A 137 5.91 -13.12 14.09
CA GLY A 137 6.03 -13.15 12.63
C GLY A 137 5.26 -14.24 11.90
N GLN A 138 4.27 -14.86 12.56
CA GLN A 138 3.53 -16.01 12.01
C GLN A 138 2.90 -15.72 10.64
N PRO A 139 2.30 -14.56 10.35
CA PRO A 139 1.75 -14.26 9.03
C PRO A 139 2.80 -14.28 7.91
N TYR A 140 4.05 -13.95 8.19
CA TYR A 140 5.10 -13.80 7.18
C TYR A 140 5.81 -15.11 6.88
N TRP A 141 6.26 -15.84 7.93
CA TRP A 141 6.93 -17.12 7.71
C TRP A 141 5.95 -18.19 7.21
N SER A 142 4.69 -18.18 7.66
CA SER A 142 3.64 -19.06 7.17
C SER A 142 3.27 -18.77 5.70
N TRP A 143 3.14 -17.48 5.32
CA TRP A 143 2.95 -17.08 3.92
C TRP A 143 4.13 -17.50 3.03
N TYR A 144 5.34 -17.45 3.56
CA TYR A 144 6.53 -17.90 2.82
C TYR A 144 6.48 -19.40 2.51
N GLY A 145 5.87 -20.20 3.39
CA GLY A 145 5.70 -21.65 3.26
C GLY A 145 6.34 -22.44 4.40
N PHE A 146 6.75 -21.81 5.50
CA PHE A 146 7.24 -22.52 6.68
C PHE A 146 6.08 -23.02 7.55
N GLU A 147 6.22 -24.25 8.07
CA GLU A 147 5.22 -24.88 8.94
C GLU A 147 5.38 -24.50 10.43
N GLY A 148 6.50 -23.90 10.79
CA GLY A 148 6.82 -23.51 12.16
C GLY A 148 7.63 -22.23 12.21
N ARG A 149 7.79 -21.68 13.42
CA ARG A 149 8.52 -20.43 13.65
C ARG A 149 9.97 -20.54 13.19
N VAL A 150 10.37 -19.58 12.36
CA VAL A 150 11.75 -19.37 11.89
C VAL A 150 12.15 -17.93 12.17
N GLU A 151 13.40 -17.57 11.93
CA GLU A 151 13.82 -16.18 11.82
C GLU A 151 13.09 -15.56 10.62
N TRP A 152 12.34 -14.52 10.88
CA TRP A 152 11.31 -14.05 9.95
C TRP A 152 11.53 -12.65 9.36
N CYS A 153 12.66 -12.00 9.66
CA CYS A 153 12.96 -10.66 9.15
C CYS A 153 12.93 -10.61 7.61
N ALA A 154 13.57 -11.57 6.95
CA ALA A 154 13.58 -11.68 5.49
C ALA A 154 12.21 -12.08 4.92
N CYS A 155 11.47 -12.95 5.62
CA CYS A 155 10.10 -13.29 5.26
C CYS A 155 9.18 -12.07 5.33
N PHE A 156 9.36 -11.20 6.33
CA PHE A 156 8.60 -9.96 6.48
C PHE A 156 8.86 -8.99 5.33
N VAL A 157 10.13 -8.74 4.98
CA VAL A 157 10.49 -7.87 3.86
C VAL A 157 9.92 -8.42 2.55
N SER A 158 10.05 -9.73 2.31
CA SER A 158 9.47 -10.39 1.14
C SER A 158 7.94 -10.28 1.11
N TRP A 159 7.28 -10.44 2.26
CA TRP A 159 5.84 -10.29 2.35
C TRP A 159 5.41 -8.85 2.03
N CYS A 160 6.08 -7.84 2.59
CA CYS A 160 5.81 -6.44 2.27
C CYS A 160 6.01 -6.16 0.77
N ALA A 161 7.07 -6.70 0.17
CA ALA A 161 7.35 -6.58 -1.25
C ALA A 161 6.26 -7.25 -2.12
N ASP A 162 5.75 -8.41 -1.70
CA ASP A 162 4.65 -9.10 -2.36
C ASP A 162 3.36 -8.28 -2.32
N GLN A 163 3.01 -7.71 -1.15
CA GLN A 163 1.84 -6.84 -1.00
C GLN A 163 1.91 -5.59 -1.91
N CYS A 164 3.12 -5.15 -2.25
CA CYS A 164 3.36 -4.07 -3.21
C CYS A 164 3.42 -4.57 -4.67
N GLY A 165 3.34 -5.88 -4.93
CA GLY A 165 3.50 -6.49 -6.25
C GLY A 165 4.95 -6.45 -6.78
N TYR A 166 5.94 -6.22 -5.92
CA TYR A 166 7.34 -6.09 -6.31
C TYR A 166 7.99 -7.42 -6.64
N ILE A 167 7.50 -8.52 -6.07
CA ILE A 167 7.96 -9.86 -6.40
C ILE A 167 7.47 -10.25 -7.79
N GLU A 168 6.18 -10.10 -8.07
CA GLU A 168 5.58 -10.41 -9.37
C GLU A 168 6.19 -9.60 -10.52
N SER A 169 6.51 -8.33 -10.25
CA SER A 169 7.15 -7.44 -11.23
C SER A 169 8.67 -7.61 -11.35
N GLY A 170 9.29 -8.48 -10.55
CA GLY A 170 10.73 -8.72 -10.58
C GLY A 170 11.58 -7.58 -10.00
N ILE A 171 10.98 -6.64 -9.28
CA ILE A 171 11.69 -5.53 -8.62
C ILE A 171 12.48 -6.06 -7.42
N ILE A 172 11.92 -7.00 -6.68
CA ILE A 172 12.55 -7.70 -5.55
C ILE A 172 12.29 -9.19 -5.70
N GLN A 173 13.33 -10.02 -5.55
CA GLN A 173 13.15 -11.46 -5.46
C GLN A 173 12.56 -11.84 -4.10
N LYS A 174 11.73 -12.88 -4.06
CA LYS A 174 11.29 -13.51 -2.80
C LYS A 174 12.47 -14.21 -2.12
N PHE A 175 12.78 -13.83 -0.88
CA PHE A 175 13.88 -14.42 -0.10
C PHE A 175 13.46 -14.62 1.37
N ALA A 176 14.04 -15.64 2.03
CA ALA A 176 13.82 -15.95 3.45
C ALA A 176 15.10 -15.87 4.28
N GLY A 177 16.27 -15.79 3.62
CA GLY A 177 17.57 -15.61 4.24
C GLY A 177 18.18 -14.25 3.91
N CYS A 178 18.83 -13.61 4.87
CA CYS A 178 19.46 -12.31 4.68
C CYS A 178 20.60 -12.36 3.67
N VAL A 179 21.42 -13.42 3.72
CA VAL A 179 22.53 -13.64 2.78
C VAL A 179 22.02 -13.78 1.35
N ASP A 180 20.97 -14.57 1.13
CA ASP A 180 20.37 -14.76 -0.19
C ASP A 180 19.82 -13.45 -0.75
N GLY A 181 19.10 -12.68 0.11
CA GLY A 181 18.57 -11.38 -0.25
C GLY A 181 19.67 -10.40 -0.63
N SER A 182 20.68 -10.23 0.20
CA SER A 182 21.81 -9.31 -0.06
C SER A 182 22.56 -9.65 -1.33
N ASN A 183 22.80 -10.96 -1.58
CA ASN A 183 23.46 -11.43 -2.78
C ASN A 183 22.64 -11.14 -4.04
N TRP A 184 21.32 -11.28 -3.96
CA TRP A 184 20.45 -10.94 -5.08
C TRP A 184 20.53 -9.46 -5.43
N PHE A 185 20.45 -8.55 -4.44
CA PHE A 185 20.58 -7.09 -4.69
C PHE A 185 21.96 -6.73 -5.25
N LYS A 186 23.04 -7.36 -4.75
CA LYS A 186 24.41 -7.20 -5.29
C LYS A 186 24.48 -7.63 -6.75
N GLY A 187 23.92 -8.80 -7.07
CA GLY A 187 23.91 -9.37 -8.42
C GLY A 187 23.11 -8.55 -9.43
N ASN A 188 22.09 -7.80 -8.99
CA ASN A 188 21.24 -6.96 -9.83
C ASN A 188 21.69 -5.48 -9.89
N GLY A 189 22.84 -5.14 -9.29
CA GLY A 189 23.36 -3.77 -9.32
C GLY A 189 22.55 -2.77 -8.50
N GLN A 190 21.76 -3.27 -7.54
CA GLN A 190 20.91 -2.47 -6.65
C GLN A 190 21.52 -2.28 -5.25
N TRP A 191 22.75 -2.77 -5.06
CA TRP A 191 23.47 -2.65 -3.79
C TRP A 191 24.16 -1.30 -3.68
N GLN A 192 23.96 -0.64 -2.54
CA GLN A 192 24.68 0.56 -2.14
C GLN A 192 25.63 0.24 -0.97
N ASP A 193 26.74 0.98 -0.88
CA ASP A 193 27.69 0.81 0.22
C ASP A 193 27.29 1.64 1.45
N ARG A 194 28.08 1.51 2.52
CA ARG A 194 27.84 2.20 3.80
C ARG A 194 27.88 3.73 3.74
N ASN A 195 28.31 4.34 2.63
CA ASN A 195 28.34 5.79 2.48
C ASN A 195 27.07 6.32 1.81
N TYR A 196 26.22 5.43 1.32
CA TYR A 196 24.92 5.79 0.79
C TYR A 196 24.00 6.27 1.92
N GLU A 197 23.32 7.38 1.73
CA GLU A 197 22.29 7.89 2.64
C GLU A 197 20.95 7.20 2.33
N PRO A 198 20.48 6.30 3.19
CA PRO A 198 19.27 5.53 2.92
C PRO A 198 18.03 6.41 2.80
N GLN A 199 17.09 6.02 1.96
CA GLN A 199 15.82 6.69 1.76
C GLN A 199 14.65 5.81 2.20
N ALA A 200 13.50 6.42 2.44
CA ALA A 200 12.29 5.69 2.79
C ALA A 200 11.96 4.62 1.75
N GLY A 201 11.77 3.38 2.21
CA GLY A 201 11.50 2.22 1.38
C GLY A 201 12.73 1.47 0.87
N ASP A 202 13.93 1.93 1.17
CA ASP A 202 15.13 1.14 0.94
C ASP A 202 15.14 -0.11 1.84
N ILE A 203 15.76 -1.16 1.33
CA ILE A 203 15.96 -2.39 2.08
C ILE A 203 17.37 -2.33 2.67
N ILE A 204 17.44 -2.31 4.00
CA ILE A 204 18.71 -2.23 4.72
C ILE A 204 19.11 -3.59 5.28
N PHE A 205 20.35 -3.98 5.04
CA PHE A 205 20.94 -5.21 5.57
C PHE A 205 21.99 -4.90 6.62
N PHE A 206 22.02 -5.68 7.68
CA PHE A 206 22.94 -5.55 8.78
C PHE A 206 23.85 -6.79 8.84
N ASP A 207 25.12 -6.55 9.05
CA ASP A 207 26.16 -7.52 9.42
C ASP A 207 26.67 -7.10 10.80
N TRP A 208 26.11 -7.71 11.84
CA TRP A 208 26.39 -7.31 13.22
C TRP A 208 27.68 -7.94 13.74
N GLU A 209 28.07 -9.08 13.19
CA GLU A 209 29.27 -9.81 13.60
C GLU A 209 30.51 -9.36 12.81
N GLY A 210 30.32 -8.68 11.68
CA GLY A 210 31.39 -8.12 10.85
C GLY A 210 32.18 -9.16 10.09
N ASP A 211 31.55 -10.31 9.79
CA ASP A 211 32.15 -11.43 9.07
C ASP A 211 31.92 -11.38 7.55
N GLY A 212 31.14 -10.39 7.08
CA GLY A 212 30.81 -10.18 5.69
C GLY A 212 29.52 -10.88 5.23
N GLU A 213 28.86 -11.61 6.12
CA GLU A 213 27.52 -12.16 5.92
C GLU A 213 26.47 -11.29 6.59
N THR A 214 25.25 -11.27 6.05
CA THR A 214 24.19 -10.41 6.59
C THR A 214 23.29 -11.20 7.54
N ASP A 215 23.11 -10.66 8.77
CA ASP A 215 22.35 -11.28 9.86
C ASP A 215 20.92 -10.81 9.93
N HIS A 216 20.65 -9.59 9.51
CA HIS A 216 19.34 -8.99 9.62
C HIS A 216 18.99 -8.12 8.41
N VAL A 217 17.68 -7.94 8.18
CA VAL A 217 17.16 -7.08 7.11
C VAL A 217 15.95 -6.31 7.61
N GLY A 218 15.83 -5.08 7.17
CA GLY A 218 14.70 -4.22 7.48
C GLY A 218 14.31 -3.31 6.31
N ILE A 219 13.25 -2.54 6.51
CA ILE A 219 12.77 -1.51 5.59
C ILE A 219 12.99 -0.16 6.24
N VAL A 220 13.63 0.76 5.54
CA VAL A 220 13.86 2.12 6.02
C VAL A 220 12.55 2.89 6.00
N GLU A 221 12.11 3.37 7.16
CA GLU A 221 10.91 4.23 7.25
C GLU A 221 11.25 5.67 6.85
N LYS A 222 12.33 6.19 7.42
CA LYS A 222 12.82 7.57 7.18
C LYS A 222 14.26 7.70 7.67
N CYS A 223 14.96 8.69 7.17
CA CYS A 223 16.23 9.17 7.68
C CYS A 223 16.09 10.61 8.18
#